data_a89466ca8aadbcf69e2bdd2bde741963
#
_entry.id   a89466ca8aadbcf69e2bdd2bde741963
#
_cell.length_a   1.000
_cell.length_b   1.000
_cell.length_c   1.000
_cell.angle_alpha   90.00
_cell.angle_beta   90.00
_cell.angle_gamma   90.00
#
_symmetry.space_group_name_H-M   'P 1'
#
loop_
_entity.id
_entity.type
_entity.pdbx_description
1 polymer ?
#
loop_
_entity_poly.entity_id
_entity_poly.type
_entity_poly.pdbx_seq_one_letter_code
_entity_poly.pdbx_strand_id
1 'polypeptide(L)'
;MKASKDHPPATLKDHPFYGLMLDIQQEQFRDAIWNPDKLIVFCNAKAGTGKTLIATATANLLYSYGLYSGIAYIAAPTQEQKQGYLKGTLEEKSEPYFEPFYQALAKIGVNRNTAFYGNPVNEKYQTAYIECMTHTFQRGTNLEHKVVIIDEAQNFYLDELKKVLTRIHDNCKVVVIGHDGQNDLLSKPERSGFMPYLRWFSGDSRTEICELTQNYRGWISQHADGYPAKVDNSMSTKIKEAKGNCKNEENLSWDSKGISETGSRA
;
A
#
# COMPACT_ATOMS: atom_id res chain seq x y z
N MET A 1 -0.84 -11.69 -21.69
CA MET A 1 -0.26 -13.03 -21.44
C MET A 1 -1.37 -14.05 -21.63
N LYS A 2 -1.19 -15.09 -22.46
CA LYS A 2 -2.18 -16.18 -22.50
C LYS A 2 -2.08 -16.93 -21.18
N ALA A 3 -3.24 -17.30 -20.61
CA ALA A 3 -3.30 -18.16 -19.43
C ALA A 3 -2.32 -19.33 -19.57
N SER A 4 -1.53 -19.61 -18.55
CA SER A 4 -0.69 -20.78 -18.51
C SER A 4 -1.60 -22.01 -18.74
N LYS A 5 -1.19 -22.93 -19.64
CA LYS A 5 -1.92 -24.18 -19.83
C LYS A 5 -1.71 -25.16 -18.65
N ASP A 6 -0.93 -24.77 -17.68
CA ASP A 6 -0.62 -25.59 -16.51
C ASP A 6 -1.78 -25.50 -15.51
N HIS A 7 -2.09 -26.62 -14.89
CA HIS A 7 -3.07 -26.65 -13.80
C HIS A 7 -2.57 -25.80 -12.63
N PRO A 8 -3.45 -25.01 -11.98
CA PRO A 8 -3.05 -24.25 -10.81
C PRO A 8 -2.50 -25.21 -9.72
N PRO A 9 -1.33 -24.89 -9.13
CA PRO A 9 -0.79 -25.72 -8.06
C PRO A 9 -1.69 -25.63 -6.82
N ALA A 10 -1.76 -26.71 -6.06
CA ALA A 10 -2.54 -26.74 -4.82
C ALA A 10 -1.99 -25.74 -3.78
N THR A 11 -0.68 -25.50 -3.78
CA THR A 11 0.00 -24.54 -2.90
C THR A 11 1.08 -23.77 -3.67
N LEU A 12 1.44 -22.58 -3.18
CA LEU A 12 2.52 -21.78 -3.76
C LEU A 12 3.88 -21.97 -3.06
N LYS A 13 4.04 -23.02 -2.23
CA LYS A 13 5.26 -23.23 -1.43
C LYS A 13 6.53 -23.29 -2.28
N ASP A 14 6.48 -24.01 -3.39
CA ASP A 14 7.62 -24.17 -4.31
C ASP A 14 7.50 -23.32 -5.58
N HIS A 15 6.53 -22.40 -5.61
CA HIS A 15 6.33 -21.51 -6.75
C HIS A 15 7.35 -20.38 -6.72
N PRO A 16 7.99 -20.04 -7.86
CA PRO A 16 9.02 -19.00 -7.92
C PRO A 16 8.53 -17.59 -7.58
N PHE A 17 7.22 -17.36 -7.51
CA PHE A 17 6.53 -16.14 -7.10
C PHE A 17 7.21 -14.86 -7.58
N TYR A 18 7.43 -14.74 -8.89
CA TYR A 18 8.11 -13.61 -9.56
C TYR A 18 9.55 -13.36 -9.06
N GLY A 19 10.20 -14.32 -8.44
CA GLY A 19 11.53 -14.17 -7.84
C GLY A 19 11.54 -13.35 -6.55
N LEU A 20 10.37 -13.09 -5.95
CA LEU A 20 10.28 -12.39 -4.68
C LEU A 20 10.63 -13.33 -3.52
N MET A 21 11.53 -12.86 -2.65
CA MET A 21 11.82 -13.55 -1.38
C MET A 21 10.87 -13.03 -0.32
N LEU A 22 10.05 -13.93 0.23
CA LEU A 22 9.04 -13.61 1.23
C LEU A 22 9.49 -14.07 2.62
N ASP A 23 9.13 -13.34 3.66
CA ASP A 23 9.17 -13.82 5.02
C ASP A 23 7.93 -14.69 5.35
N ILE A 24 7.92 -15.29 6.53
CA ILE A 24 6.86 -16.21 6.97
C ILE A 24 5.48 -15.53 6.96
N GLN A 25 5.36 -14.28 7.42
CA GLN A 25 4.09 -13.55 7.44
C GLN A 25 3.61 -13.23 6.02
N GLN A 26 4.54 -12.86 5.16
CA GLN A 26 4.26 -12.59 3.75
C GLN A 26 3.85 -13.86 3.00
N GLU A 27 4.47 -15.00 3.29
CA GLU A 27 4.05 -16.32 2.76
C GLU A 27 2.64 -16.69 3.22
N GLN A 28 2.34 -16.52 4.50
CA GLN A 28 1.00 -16.76 5.04
C GLN A 28 -0.06 -15.89 4.36
N PHE A 29 0.24 -14.61 4.13
CA PHE A 29 -0.67 -13.70 3.44
C PHE A 29 -0.88 -14.10 1.97
N ARG A 30 0.19 -14.45 1.25
CA ARG A 30 0.13 -15.00 -0.11
C ARG A 30 -0.75 -16.24 -0.15
N ASP A 31 -0.50 -17.19 0.75
CA ASP A 31 -1.17 -18.48 0.77
C ASP A 31 -2.65 -18.35 1.18
N ALA A 32 -2.98 -17.41 2.08
CA ALA A 32 -4.36 -17.06 2.41
C ALA A 32 -5.14 -16.56 1.18
N ILE A 33 -4.52 -15.69 0.36
CA ILE A 33 -5.14 -15.21 -0.88
C ILE A 33 -5.28 -16.34 -1.91
N TRP A 34 -4.28 -17.21 -1.99
CA TRP A 34 -4.29 -18.35 -2.91
C TRP A 34 -5.31 -19.42 -2.54
N ASN A 35 -5.62 -19.60 -1.27
CA ASN A 35 -6.54 -20.64 -0.78
C ASN A 35 -7.97 -20.44 -1.34
N PRO A 36 -8.51 -21.40 -2.11
CA PRO A 36 -9.85 -21.28 -2.70
C PRO A 36 -10.99 -21.22 -1.67
N ASP A 37 -10.79 -21.77 -0.46
CA ASP A 37 -11.80 -21.80 0.58
C ASP A 37 -11.99 -20.42 1.27
N LYS A 38 -11.04 -19.50 1.07
CA LYS A 38 -11.10 -18.16 1.63
C LYS A 38 -11.65 -17.18 0.60
N LEU A 39 -12.86 -16.65 0.83
CA LEU A 39 -13.44 -15.66 -0.06
C LEU A 39 -12.92 -14.24 0.20
N ILE A 40 -12.64 -13.93 1.47
CA ILE A 40 -12.14 -12.63 1.88
C ILE A 40 -10.92 -12.77 2.80
N VAL A 41 -9.87 -12.02 2.50
CA VAL A 41 -8.63 -11.96 3.29
C VAL A 41 -8.41 -10.52 3.74
N PHE A 42 -8.36 -10.32 5.05
CA PHE A 42 -7.96 -9.05 5.64
C PHE A 42 -6.47 -9.08 5.99
N CYS A 43 -5.78 -7.99 5.71
CA CYS A 43 -4.38 -7.83 6.10
C CYS A 43 -4.18 -6.52 6.86
N ASN A 44 -3.91 -6.62 8.16
CA ASN A 44 -3.48 -5.48 8.98
C ASN A 44 -1.96 -5.36 8.87
N ALA A 45 -1.47 -4.34 8.19
CA ALA A 45 -0.08 -4.29 7.79
C ALA A 45 0.50 -2.87 7.86
N LYS A 46 1.63 -2.73 8.54
CA LYS A 46 2.38 -1.47 8.60
C LYS A 46 2.85 -1.01 7.22
N ALA A 47 3.23 0.27 7.14
CA ALA A 47 3.87 0.79 5.94
C ALA A 47 5.20 0.05 5.66
N GLY A 48 5.51 -0.19 4.38
CA GLY A 48 6.78 -0.81 3.98
C GLY A 48 6.88 -2.32 4.18
N THR A 49 5.78 -3.02 4.50
CA THR A 49 5.75 -4.48 4.68
C THR A 49 5.55 -5.28 3.39
N GLY A 50 5.33 -4.61 2.26
CA GLY A 50 5.08 -5.27 0.97
C GLY A 50 3.63 -5.71 0.75
N LYS A 51 2.69 -5.32 1.59
CA LYS A 51 1.26 -5.70 1.53
C LYS A 51 0.65 -5.61 0.12
N THR A 52 0.75 -4.44 -0.52
CA THR A 52 0.20 -4.19 -1.86
C THR A 52 0.90 -5.04 -2.94
N LEU A 53 2.22 -5.22 -2.83
CA LEU A 53 2.99 -6.04 -3.76
C LEU A 53 2.56 -7.51 -3.72
N ILE A 54 2.42 -8.08 -2.53
CA ILE A 54 2.05 -9.49 -2.36
C ILE A 54 0.62 -9.73 -2.83
N ALA A 55 -0.31 -8.84 -2.45
CA ALA A 55 -1.70 -8.92 -2.92
C ALA A 55 -1.78 -8.84 -4.45
N THR A 56 -1.07 -7.89 -5.07
CA THR A 56 -1.03 -7.71 -6.52
C THR A 56 -0.41 -8.91 -7.23
N ALA A 57 0.72 -9.42 -6.71
CA ALA A 57 1.41 -10.59 -7.28
C ALA A 57 0.52 -11.83 -7.24
N THR A 58 -0.13 -12.08 -6.10
CA THR A 58 -1.01 -13.24 -5.95
C THR A 58 -2.27 -13.10 -6.80
N ALA A 59 -2.87 -11.91 -6.87
CA ALA A 59 -4.00 -11.63 -7.75
C ALA A 59 -3.65 -11.87 -9.23
N ASN A 60 -2.47 -11.45 -9.66
CA ASN A 60 -1.99 -11.68 -11.02
C ASN A 60 -1.74 -13.16 -11.32
N LEU A 61 -1.29 -13.95 -10.35
CA LEU A 61 -1.20 -15.41 -10.50
C LEU A 61 -2.58 -16.05 -10.64
N LEU A 62 -3.54 -15.69 -9.79
CA LEU A 62 -4.92 -16.18 -9.86
C LEU A 62 -5.54 -15.91 -11.24
N TYR A 63 -5.32 -14.71 -11.78
CA TYR A 63 -5.71 -14.39 -13.15
C TYR A 63 -4.95 -15.23 -14.20
N SER A 64 -3.63 -15.35 -14.07
CA SER A 64 -2.77 -16.05 -15.03
C SER A 64 -3.11 -17.54 -15.17
N TYR A 65 -3.56 -18.17 -14.06
CA TYR A 65 -4.07 -19.53 -14.06
C TYR A 65 -5.53 -19.65 -14.50
N GLY A 66 -6.19 -18.52 -14.83
CA GLY A 66 -7.58 -18.52 -15.32
C GLY A 66 -8.62 -18.78 -14.23
N LEU A 67 -8.24 -18.67 -12.95
CA LEU A 67 -9.15 -18.86 -11.82
C LEU A 67 -10.12 -17.67 -11.64
N TYR A 68 -9.70 -16.48 -12.09
CA TYR A 68 -10.51 -15.26 -12.14
C TYR A 68 -10.35 -14.55 -13.47
N SER A 69 -11.34 -13.78 -13.87
CA SER A 69 -11.37 -13.08 -15.17
C SER A 69 -10.56 -11.78 -15.19
N GLY A 70 -10.17 -11.26 -14.04
CA GLY A 70 -9.41 -10.02 -13.93
C GLY A 70 -9.21 -9.55 -12.49
N ILE A 71 -8.65 -8.34 -12.38
CA ILE A 71 -8.33 -7.70 -11.11
C ILE A 71 -9.05 -6.35 -11.05
N ALA A 72 -9.74 -6.08 -9.93
CA ALA A 72 -10.28 -4.77 -9.59
C ALA A 72 -9.49 -4.21 -8.41
N TYR A 73 -8.83 -3.07 -8.59
CA TYR A 73 -8.13 -2.36 -7.52
C TYR A 73 -8.92 -1.14 -7.09
N ILE A 74 -9.21 -1.06 -5.79
CA ILE A 74 -10.06 -0.03 -5.20
C ILE A 74 -9.27 0.71 -4.14
N ALA A 75 -9.14 2.03 -4.29
CA ALA A 75 -8.51 2.91 -3.30
C ALA A 75 -9.47 4.00 -2.83
N ALA A 76 -9.30 4.44 -1.59
CA ALA A 76 -9.98 5.63 -1.07
C ALA A 76 -9.23 6.89 -1.51
N PRO A 77 -9.87 7.86 -2.18
CA PRO A 77 -9.27 9.18 -2.35
C PRO A 77 -9.23 9.88 -0.99
N THR A 78 -8.04 10.04 -0.43
CA THR A 78 -7.84 10.85 0.78
C THR A 78 -7.72 12.32 0.39
N GLN A 79 -8.46 13.20 1.09
CA GLN A 79 -8.29 14.64 0.93
C GLN A 79 -7.04 15.08 1.70
N GLU A 80 -5.93 15.30 1.03
CA GLU A 80 -4.82 16.04 1.62
C GLU A 80 -5.23 17.51 1.80
N GLN A 81 -5.26 17.98 3.03
CA GLN A 81 -5.75 19.34 3.42
C GLN A 81 -5.08 20.51 2.70
N LYS A 82 -3.99 20.28 1.97
CA LYS A 82 -3.17 21.34 1.35
C LYS A 82 -3.12 21.35 -0.17
N GLN A 83 -3.64 20.33 -0.82
CA GLN A 83 -3.76 20.36 -2.27
C GLN A 83 -5.07 21.06 -2.62
N GLY A 84 -4.97 22.32 -3.06
CA GLY A 84 -6.08 23.05 -3.62
C GLY A 84 -6.72 22.30 -4.78
N TYR A 85 -7.77 22.88 -5.37
CA TYR A 85 -8.55 22.29 -6.46
C TYR A 85 -7.63 21.82 -7.61
N LEU A 86 -7.35 20.51 -7.68
CA LEU A 86 -6.64 19.92 -8.81
C LEU A 86 -7.48 20.09 -10.06
N LYS A 87 -6.92 20.73 -11.09
CA LYS A 87 -7.54 20.82 -12.42
C LYS A 87 -7.42 19.43 -13.07
N GLY A 88 -8.47 18.98 -13.76
CA GLY A 88 -8.46 17.71 -14.49
C GLY A 88 -9.74 16.91 -14.31
N THR A 89 -9.85 15.80 -15.03
CA THR A 89 -10.96 14.85 -14.93
C THR A 89 -10.90 14.12 -13.57
N LEU A 90 -11.98 13.46 -13.18
CA LEU A 90 -12.02 12.65 -11.96
C LEU A 90 -11.01 11.49 -12.02
N GLU A 91 -10.79 10.92 -13.20
CA GLU A 91 -9.81 9.86 -13.45
C GLU A 91 -8.37 10.37 -13.20
N GLU A 92 -8.00 11.52 -13.79
CA GLU A 92 -6.69 12.14 -13.56
C GLU A 92 -6.44 12.48 -12.08
N LYS A 93 -7.47 12.88 -11.35
CA LYS A 93 -7.40 13.17 -9.92
C LYS A 93 -7.23 11.90 -9.06
N SER A 94 -7.68 10.76 -9.56
CA SER A 94 -7.61 9.48 -8.85
C SER A 94 -6.30 8.74 -9.09
N GLU A 95 -5.57 9.08 -10.16
CA GLU A 95 -4.33 8.43 -10.58
C GLU A 95 -3.27 8.29 -9.46
N PRO A 96 -3.00 9.31 -8.63
CA PRO A 96 -2.01 9.20 -7.55
C PRO A 96 -2.33 8.11 -6.52
N TYR A 97 -3.61 7.80 -6.31
CA TYR A 97 -4.02 6.76 -5.34
C TYR A 97 -3.76 5.34 -5.85
N PHE A 98 -3.52 5.19 -7.15
CA PHE A 98 -3.23 3.90 -7.77
C PHE A 98 -1.73 3.63 -7.92
N GLU A 99 -0.88 4.62 -7.61
CA GLU A 99 0.57 4.51 -7.78
C GLU A 99 1.20 3.31 -7.04
N PRO A 100 0.82 2.98 -5.77
CA PRO A 100 1.35 1.79 -5.10
C PRO A 100 1.07 0.49 -5.88
N PHE A 101 -0.10 0.39 -6.49
CA PHE A 101 -0.48 -0.75 -7.32
C PHE A 101 0.31 -0.80 -8.63
N TYR A 102 0.51 0.34 -9.29
CA TYR A 102 1.32 0.42 -10.51
C TYR A 102 2.77 0.01 -10.27
N GLN A 103 3.34 0.43 -9.15
CA GLN A 103 4.68 0.01 -8.74
C GLN A 103 4.76 -1.50 -8.45
N ALA A 104 3.72 -2.06 -7.85
CA ALA A 104 3.62 -3.49 -7.63
C ALA A 104 3.55 -4.28 -8.94
N LEU A 105 2.74 -3.83 -9.90
CA LEU A 105 2.64 -4.43 -11.24
C LEU A 105 3.97 -4.39 -11.99
N ALA A 106 4.67 -3.25 -11.94
CA ALA A 106 5.99 -3.09 -12.57
C ALA A 106 7.02 -4.08 -11.98
N LYS A 107 7.01 -4.28 -10.66
CA LYS A 107 7.91 -5.24 -9.98
C LYS A 107 7.68 -6.69 -10.40
N ILE A 108 6.47 -7.06 -10.76
CA ILE A 108 6.14 -8.40 -11.23
C ILE A 108 6.16 -8.52 -12.77
N GLY A 109 6.65 -7.48 -13.47
CA GLY A 109 6.83 -7.49 -14.92
C GLY A 109 5.54 -7.33 -15.73
N VAL A 110 4.45 -6.86 -15.15
CA VAL A 110 3.20 -6.57 -15.87
C VAL A 110 3.32 -5.21 -16.54
N ASN A 111 3.11 -5.22 -17.87
CA ASN A 111 3.10 -3.98 -18.64
C ASN A 111 1.75 -3.25 -18.49
N ARG A 112 1.78 -2.09 -17.85
CA ARG A 112 0.61 -1.23 -17.65
C ARG A 112 -0.12 -0.91 -18.96
N ASN A 113 0.61 -0.64 -20.04
CA ASN A 113 0.01 -0.22 -21.31
C ASN A 113 -0.82 -1.31 -21.99
N THR A 114 -0.69 -2.57 -21.60
CA THR A 114 -1.39 -3.71 -22.21
C THR A 114 -2.42 -4.38 -21.30
N ALA A 115 -2.46 -4.03 -20.00
CA ALA A 115 -3.24 -4.77 -19.01
C ALA A 115 -4.55 -4.07 -18.58
N PHE A 116 -4.68 -2.76 -18.81
CA PHE A 116 -5.77 -1.97 -18.24
C PHE A 116 -6.94 -1.79 -19.21
N TYR A 117 -8.15 -1.86 -18.65
CA TYR A 117 -9.37 -1.40 -19.31
C TYR A 117 -9.33 0.13 -19.49
N GLY A 118 -10.18 0.65 -20.39
CA GLY A 118 -10.20 2.08 -20.74
C GLY A 118 -9.21 2.45 -21.85
N ASN A 119 -8.31 1.53 -22.22
CA ASN A 119 -7.47 1.68 -23.40
C ASN A 119 -8.09 0.93 -24.60
N PRO A 120 -8.56 1.64 -25.64
CA PRO A 120 -9.23 1.01 -26.78
C PRO A 120 -8.41 -0.08 -27.49
N VAL A 121 -7.07 0.04 -27.46
CA VAL A 121 -6.17 -0.96 -28.03
C VAL A 121 -6.21 -2.26 -27.23
N ASN A 122 -6.18 -2.16 -25.90
CA ASN A 122 -6.21 -3.32 -25.02
C ASN A 122 -7.55 -4.06 -25.11
N GLU A 123 -8.64 -3.31 -25.19
CA GLU A 123 -9.99 -3.88 -25.37
C GLU A 123 -10.13 -4.57 -26.72
N LYS A 124 -9.67 -3.94 -27.80
CA LYS A 124 -9.68 -4.53 -29.14
C LYS A 124 -8.91 -5.85 -29.22
N TYR A 125 -7.75 -5.93 -28.56
CA TYR A 125 -6.93 -7.14 -28.55
C TYR A 125 -7.24 -8.09 -27.39
N GLN A 126 -8.25 -7.77 -26.57
CA GLN A 126 -8.66 -8.55 -25.38
C GLN A 126 -7.49 -8.84 -24.43
N THR A 127 -6.62 -7.87 -24.24
CA THR A 127 -5.48 -7.96 -23.30
C THR A 127 -5.79 -7.32 -21.95
N ALA A 128 -6.82 -6.48 -21.87
CA ALA A 128 -7.25 -5.81 -20.65
C ALA A 128 -7.86 -6.81 -19.66
N TYR A 129 -7.38 -6.77 -18.42
CA TYR A 129 -7.91 -7.56 -17.30
C TYR A 129 -7.84 -6.83 -15.96
N ILE A 130 -7.32 -5.59 -15.94
CA ILE A 130 -7.15 -4.78 -14.75
C ILE A 130 -7.99 -3.52 -14.86
N GLU A 131 -8.72 -3.21 -13.81
CA GLU A 131 -9.40 -1.93 -13.63
C GLU A 131 -9.03 -1.31 -12.27
N CYS A 132 -8.83 0.00 -12.26
CA CYS A 132 -8.64 0.80 -11.04
C CYS A 132 -9.85 1.69 -10.83
N MET A 133 -10.34 1.76 -9.62
CA MET A 133 -11.50 2.59 -9.29
C MET A 133 -11.41 3.14 -7.86
N THR A 134 -12.09 4.25 -7.63
CA THR A 134 -12.34 4.73 -6.29
C THR A 134 -13.73 4.29 -5.83
N HIS A 135 -13.98 4.29 -4.52
CA HIS A 135 -15.28 3.92 -3.97
C HIS A 135 -16.45 4.76 -4.51
N THR A 136 -16.16 5.98 -5.00
CA THR A 136 -17.17 6.89 -5.55
C THR A 136 -17.68 6.46 -6.93
N PHE A 137 -16.89 5.72 -7.71
CA PHE A 137 -17.23 5.29 -9.07
C PHE A 137 -18.02 3.98 -9.14
N GLN A 138 -18.16 3.27 -8.02
CA GLN A 138 -18.84 1.97 -7.99
C GLN A 138 -20.37 2.04 -8.03
N ARG A 139 -20.97 3.20 -8.26
CA ARG A 139 -22.44 3.31 -8.33
C ARG A 139 -22.97 2.59 -9.57
N GLY A 140 -23.59 1.43 -9.36
CA GLY A 140 -24.31 0.68 -10.40
C GLY A 140 -23.57 -0.50 -11.01
N THR A 141 -22.31 -0.79 -10.62
CA THR A 141 -21.56 -1.97 -11.10
C THR A 141 -21.48 -3.04 -10.02
N ASN A 142 -21.76 -4.29 -10.37
CA ASN A 142 -21.44 -5.46 -9.56
C ASN A 142 -20.08 -6.02 -9.99
N LEU A 143 -19.31 -6.51 -9.03
CA LEU A 143 -18.04 -7.17 -9.30
C LEU A 143 -18.25 -8.68 -9.24
N GLU A 144 -17.90 -9.35 -10.33
CA GLU A 144 -18.07 -10.78 -10.51
C GLU A 144 -16.81 -11.39 -11.13
N HIS A 145 -16.46 -12.59 -10.67
CA HIS A 145 -15.34 -13.38 -11.17
C HIS A 145 -13.99 -12.64 -11.18
N LYS A 146 -13.77 -11.71 -10.25
CA LYS A 146 -12.54 -10.91 -10.16
C LYS A 146 -11.83 -11.13 -8.83
N VAL A 147 -10.53 -10.86 -8.83
CA VAL A 147 -9.80 -10.59 -7.59
C VAL A 147 -9.94 -9.11 -7.27
N VAL A 148 -10.59 -8.78 -6.16
CA VAL A 148 -10.86 -7.40 -5.72
C VAL A 148 -9.86 -7.05 -4.62
N ILE A 149 -8.98 -6.08 -4.88
CA ILE A 149 -8.03 -5.55 -3.89
C ILE A 149 -8.57 -4.20 -3.42
N ILE A 150 -8.88 -4.09 -2.12
CA ILE A 150 -9.25 -2.83 -1.46
C ILE A 150 -8.03 -2.40 -0.64
N ASP A 151 -7.31 -1.38 -1.11
CA ASP A 151 -6.07 -0.91 -0.49
C ASP A 151 -6.29 0.35 0.33
N GLU A 152 -5.42 0.57 1.32
CA GLU A 152 -5.53 1.65 2.31
C GLU A 152 -6.93 1.71 2.96
N ALA A 153 -7.47 0.54 3.31
CA ALA A 153 -8.85 0.37 3.76
C ALA A 153 -9.19 1.14 5.05
N GLN A 154 -8.19 1.54 5.85
CA GLN A 154 -8.38 2.41 7.01
C GLN A 154 -8.88 3.82 6.63
N ASN A 155 -8.68 4.22 5.37
CA ASN A 155 -9.10 5.53 4.84
C ASN A 155 -10.53 5.52 4.28
N PHE A 156 -11.23 4.40 4.34
CA PHE A 156 -12.66 4.32 4.04
C PHE A 156 -13.49 4.55 5.30
N TYR A 157 -14.52 5.39 5.20
CA TYR A 157 -15.55 5.41 6.21
C TYR A 157 -16.35 4.10 6.23
N LEU A 158 -16.99 3.79 7.37
CA LEU A 158 -17.73 2.54 7.54
C LEU A 158 -18.80 2.33 6.45
N ASP A 159 -19.53 3.38 6.10
CA ASP A 159 -20.58 3.34 5.07
C ASP A 159 -20.03 3.26 3.64
N GLU A 160 -18.82 3.78 3.40
CA GLU A 160 -18.14 3.68 2.12
C GLU A 160 -17.62 2.26 1.90
N LEU A 161 -16.94 1.68 2.88
CA LEU A 161 -16.48 0.30 2.79
C LEU A 161 -17.66 -0.67 2.69
N LYS A 162 -18.79 -0.39 3.38
CA LYS A 162 -20.04 -1.13 3.22
C LYS A 162 -20.54 -1.12 1.77
N LYS A 163 -20.57 0.08 1.13
CA LYS A 163 -21.01 0.22 -0.27
C LYS A 163 -20.13 -0.56 -1.23
N VAL A 164 -18.84 -0.66 -0.97
CA VAL A 164 -17.91 -1.48 -1.76
C VAL A 164 -18.24 -2.96 -1.56
N LEU A 165 -18.18 -3.44 -0.33
CA LEU A 165 -18.33 -4.87 -0.01
C LEU A 165 -19.68 -5.45 -0.45
N THR A 166 -20.77 -4.69 -0.36
CA THR A 166 -22.12 -5.15 -0.74
C THR A 166 -22.33 -5.28 -2.25
N ARG A 167 -21.34 -4.97 -3.08
CA ARG A 167 -21.39 -5.09 -4.56
C ARG A 167 -20.51 -6.20 -5.10
N ILE A 168 -19.84 -6.92 -4.22
CA ILE A 168 -18.93 -8.01 -4.57
C ILE A 168 -19.70 -9.32 -4.45
N HIS A 169 -19.73 -10.10 -5.52
CA HIS A 169 -20.34 -11.42 -5.53
C HIS A 169 -19.43 -12.48 -4.90
N ASP A 170 -20.02 -13.56 -4.39
CA ASP A 170 -19.29 -14.67 -3.74
C ASP A 170 -18.35 -15.45 -4.69
N ASN A 171 -18.44 -15.21 -6.01
CA ASN A 171 -17.52 -15.75 -6.99
C ASN A 171 -16.24 -14.89 -7.17
N CYS A 172 -16.07 -13.86 -6.35
CA CYS A 172 -14.86 -13.05 -6.27
C CYS A 172 -13.93 -13.52 -5.15
N LYS A 173 -12.66 -13.19 -5.27
CA LYS A 173 -11.68 -13.18 -4.19
C LYS A 173 -11.49 -11.75 -3.72
N VAL A 174 -11.64 -11.49 -2.43
CA VAL A 174 -11.51 -10.14 -1.86
C VAL A 174 -10.29 -10.08 -0.97
N VAL A 175 -9.46 -9.05 -1.18
CA VAL A 175 -8.28 -8.75 -0.35
C VAL A 175 -8.44 -7.34 0.19
N VAL A 176 -8.60 -7.20 1.50
CA VAL A 176 -8.76 -5.91 2.17
C VAL A 176 -7.50 -5.59 2.96
N ILE A 177 -6.78 -4.58 2.53
CA ILE A 177 -5.47 -4.20 3.08
C ILE A 177 -5.62 -2.86 3.81
N GLY A 178 -5.14 -2.79 5.04
CA GLY A 178 -5.17 -1.57 5.83
C GLY A 178 -4.14 -1.57 6.95
N HIS A 179 -4.09 -0.47 7.68
CA HIS A 179 -3.29 -0.35 8.90
C HIS A 179 -4.10 0.37 9.98
N ASP A 180 -4.23 -0.23 11.15
CA ASP A 180 -5.03 0.30 12.26
C ASP A 180 -4.41 1.55 12.93
N GLY A 181 -3.08 1.71 12.82
CA GLY A 181 -2.33 2.84 13.37
C GLY A 181 -2.12 4.03 12.41
N GLN A 182 -2.49 3.89 11.11
CA GLN A 182 -2.34 4.96 10.11
C GLN A 182 -3.69 5.29 9.52
N ASN A 183 -4.31 6.36 9.98
CA ASN A 183 -5.63 6.77 9.53
C ASN A 183 -5.59 8.24 9.14
N ASP A 184 -5.75 8.50 7.83
CA ASP A 184 -5.74 9.83 7.23
C ASP A 184 -7.13 10.48 7.18
N LEU A 185 -8.12 9.89 7.86
CA LEU A 185 -9.47 10.46 8.02
C LEU A 185 -9.41 11.66 8.96
N LEU A 186 -9.12 12.83 8.41
CA LEU A 186 -8.76 14.07 9.11
C LEU A 186 -9.77 14.56 10.16
N SER A 187 -11.05 14.28 9.97
CA SER A 187 -12.10 14.81 10.85
C SER A 187 -12.65 13.80 11.85
N LYS A 188 -12.60 12.51 11.54
CA LYS A 188 -13.24 11.46 12.36
C LYS A 188 -12.55 10.10 12.16
N PRO A 189 -11.33 9.90 12.66
CA PRO A 189 -10.59 8.64 12.52
C PRO A 189 -11.34 7.43 13.10
N GLU A 190 -12.17 7.65 14.13
CA GLU A 190 -13.03 6.62 14.75
C GLU A 190 -14.11 6.07 13.79
N ARG A 191 -14.36 6.70 12.65
CA ARG A 191 -15.33 6.25 11.64
C ARG A 191 -14.74 5.36 10.55
N SER A 192 -13.44 5.02 10.64
CA SER A 192 -12.83 4.05 9.72
C SER A 192 -13.59 2.74 9.74
N GLY A 193 -13.87 2.21 8.54
CA GLY A 193 -14.57 0.93 8.37
C GLY A 193 -13.66 -0.29 8.51
N PHE A 194 -12.34 -0.13 8.43
CA PHE A 194 -11.41 -1.26 8.33
C PHE A 194 -11.48 -2.21 9.53
N MET A 195 -11.17 -1.72 10.74
CA MET A 195 -11.17 -2.57 11.94
C MET A 195 -12.55 -3.11 12.33
N PRO A 196 -13.65 -2.34 12.21
CA PRO A 196 -15.01 -2.88 12.41
C PRO A 196 -15.31 -4.06 11.48
N TYR A 197 -15.02 -3.95 10.17
CA TYR A 197 -15.26 -5.05 9.24
C TYR A 197 -14.32 -6.23 9.43
N LEU A 198 -13.04 -5.99 9.71
CA LEU A 198 -12.10 -7.06 10.06
C LEU A 198 -12.64 -7.90 11.23
N ARG A 199 -13.11 -7.24 12.30
CA ARG A 199 -13.68 -7.93 13.46
C ARG A 199 -15.01 -8.63 13.14
N TRP A 200 -15.85 -8.01 12.32
CA TRP A 200 -17.15 -8.56 11.93
C TRP A 200 -17.02 -9.85 11.11
N PHE A 201 -16.06 -9.89 10.20
CA PHE A 201 -15.77 -11.08 9.40
C PHE A 201 -14.91 -12.13 10.13
N SER A 202 -14.28 -11.75 11.24
CA SER A 202 -13.46 -12.65 12.03
C SER A 202 -14.29 -13.83 12.55
N GLY A 203 -13.75 -15.03 12.38
CA GLY A 203 -14.41 -16.28 12.81
C GLY A 203 -15.28 -16.95 11.76
N ASP A 204 -15.59 -16.33 10.61
CA ASP A 204 -16.19 -17.01 9.47
C ASP A 204 -15.13 -17.89 8.78
N SER A 205 -15.46 -19.14 8.48
CA SER A 205 -14.52 -20.10 7.86
C SER A 205 -14.00 -19.65 6.49
N ARG A 206 -14.72 -18.79 5.79
CA ARG A 206 -14.37 -18.19 4.48
C ARG A 206 -13.50 -16.96 4.60
N THR A 207 -13.18 -16.54 5.81
CA THR A 207 -12.32 -15.38 6.10
C THR A 207 -10.95 -15.82 6.59
N GLU A 208 -9.92 -15.06 6.20
CA GLU A 208 -8.59 -15.15 6.82
C GLU A 208 -8.13 -13.76 7.22
N ILE A 209 -7.43 -13.68 8.37
CA ILE A 209 -6.86 -12.44 8.88
C ILE A 209 -5.35 -12.62 8.99
N CYS A 210 -4.62 -11.75 8.32
CA CYS A 210 -3.17 -11.74 8.28
C CYS A 210 -2.61 -10.45 8.87
N GLU A 211 -1.41 -10.53 9.42
CA GLU A 211 -0.67 -9.38 9.91
C GLU A 211 0.73 -9.35 9.28
N LEU A 212 1.18 -8.18 8.84
CA LEU A 212 2.54 -7.96 8.38
C LEU A 212 3.18 -6.86 9.23
N THR A 213 4.22 -7.23 9.96
CA THR A 213 4.84 -6.33 10.94
C THR A 213 6.22 -5.83 10.52
N GLN A 214 6.93 -6.57 9.65
CA GLN A 214 8.29 -6.26 9.25
C GLN A 214 8.32 -5.16 8.19
N ASN A 215 8.92 -4.01 8.51
CA ASN A 215 9.13 -2.91 7.54
C ASN A 215 10.44 -3.12 6.77
N TYR A 216 10.38 -3.18 5.44
CA TYR A 216 11.50 -3.39 4.53
C TYR A 216 12.06 -2.11 3.91
N ARG A 217 11.53 -0.93 4.24
CA ARG A 217 12.02 0.35 3.72
C ARG A 217 13.36 0.80 4.30
N GLY A 218 13.86 0.12 5.34
CA GLY A 218 15.12 0.41 5.99
C GLY A 218 15.02 1.32 7.22
N TRP A 219 16.18 1.66 7.78
CA TRP A 219 16.30 2.30 9.09
C TRP A 219 15.55 3.63 9.22
N ILE A 220 15.60 4.51 8.21
CA ILE A 220 14.93 5.82 8.25
C ILE A 220 13.43 5.65 8.46
N SER A 221 12.81 4.77 7.67
CA SER A 221 11.36 4.52 7.75
C SER A 221 10.97 3.87 9.08
N GLN A 222 11.76 2.89 9.54
CA GLN A 222 11.51 2.21 10.82
C GLN A 222 11.64 3.18 12.00
N HIS A 223 12.65 4.05 11.96
CA HIS A 223 12.91 5.03 13.01
C HIS A 223 11.83 6.12 13.04
N ALA A 224 11.38 6.58 11.88
CA ALA A 224 10.30 7.55 11.76
C ALA A 224 8.94 6.98 12.24
N ASP A 225 8.64 5.73 11.93
CA ASP A 225 7.42 5.03 12.36
C ASP A 225 7.39 4.81 13.90
N GLY A 226 8.56 4.65 14.52
CA GLY A 226 8.71 4.54 15.98
C GLY A 226 8.62 5.87 16.75
N TYR A 227 8.41 7.01 16.07
CA TYR A 227 8.30 8.30 16.75
C TYR A 227 6.99 8.36 17.56
N PRO A 228 7.06 8.63 18.89
CA PRO A 228 5.85 8.65 19.71
C PRO A 228 4.93 9.80 19.29
N ALA A 229 3.69 9.48 18.95
CA ALA A 229 2.68 10.46 18.49
C ALA A 229 2.31 11.51 19.55
N LYS A 230 2.59 11.25 20.84
CA LYS A 230 2.50 12.23 21.93
C LYS A 230 3.90 12.68 22.28
N VAL A 231 4.29 13.85 21.78
CA VAL A 231 5.51 14.53 22.24
C VAL A 231 5.26 14.94 23.68
N ASP A 232 5.82 14.20 24.61
CA ASP A 232 5.95 14.65 25.99
C ASP A 232 6.83 15.90 26.00
N ASN A 233 6.42 16.96 26.69
CA ASN A 233 7.14 18.24 26.74
C ASN A 233 8.61 18.11 27.22
N SER A 234 9.01 16.96 27.76
CA SER A 234 10.38 16.61 28.10
C SER A 234 11.34 16.51 26.89
N MET A 235 10.85 16.18 25.69
CA MET A 235 11.69 16.14 24.48
C MET A 235 12.03 17.53 23.94
N SER A 236 11.14 18.51 24.13
CA SER A 236 11.42 19.90 23.74
C SER A 236 12.54 20.51 24.54
N THR A 237 12.74 20.04 25.77
CA THR A 237 13.85 20.43 26.67
C THR A 237 15.17 19.82 26.20
N LYS A 238 15.20 18.53 25.85
CA LYS A 238 16.41 17.85 25.36
C LYS A 238 16.90 18.42 23.99
N ILE A 239 16.00 18.83 23.11
CA ILE A 239 16.37 19.47 21.83
C ILE A 239 16.95 20.88 22.09
N LYS A 240 16.46 21.61 23.08
CA LYS A 240 17.03 22.91 23.49
C LYS A 240 18.40 22.75 24.14
N GLU A 241 18.61 21.74 24.97
CA GLU A 241 19.89 21.41 25.57
C GLU A 241 20.95 20.98 24.54
N ALA A 242 20.56 20.13 23.54
CA ALA A 242 21.45 19.74 22.46
C ALA A 242 21.83 20.93 21.56
N LYS A 243 20.91 21.86 21.30
CA LYS A 243 21.21 23.10 20.55
C LYS A 243 22.01 24.12 21.39
N GLY A 244 21.90 24.08 22.71
CA GLY A 244 22.70 24.89 23.63
C GLY A 244 24.17 24.45 23.66
N ASN A 245 24.42 23.16 23.63
CA ASN A 245 25.78 22.62 23.64
C ASN A 245 26.52 22.86 22.31
N CYS A 246 25.85 22.81 21.17
CA CYS A 246 26.47 23.16 19.87
C CYS A 246 26.89 24.66 19.78
N LYS A 247 26.21 25.57 20.48
CA LYS A 247 26.60 26.99 20.48
C LYS A 247 27.79 27.32 21.37
N ASN A 248 28.12 26.46 22.33
CA ASN A 248 29.27 26.66 23.21
C ASN A 248 30.59 26.13 22.61
N GLU A 249 30.56 25.32 21.57
CA GLU A 249 31.78 24.87 20.87
C GLU A 249 32.24 25.82 19.76
N GLU A 250 31.41 26.76 19.31
CA GLU A 250 31.82 27.77 18.30
C GLU A 250 32.55 28.98 18.89
N ASN A 251 32.73 29.07 20.25
CA ASN A 251 33.43 30.15 20.91
C ASN A 251 34.86 29.81 21.35
N LEU A 252 35.49 28.79 20.78
CA LEU A 252 36.93 28.56 20.92
C LEU A 252 37.68 29.47 19.92
N SER A 253 38.17 30.57 20.45
CA SER A 253 38.92 31.65 19.89
C SER A 253 40.00 31.20 18.90
N TRP A 254 39.98 31.75 17.71
CA TRP A 254 41.15 31.91 16.87
C TRP A 254 41.93 33.15 17.33
N ASP A 255 42.90 32.96 18.23
CA ASP A 255 43.90 33.98 18.54
C ASP A 255 44.86 34.14 17.37
N SER A 256 44.68 35.23 16.64
CA SER A 256 45.59 35.72 15.66
C SER A 256 46.86 36.29 16.35
N LYS A 257 47.93 35.52 16.44
CA LYS A 257 49.27 36.01 16.71
C LYS A 257 50.13 35.93 15.44
N GLY A 258 50.33 37.06 14.84
CA GLY A 258 51.54 37.69 14.45
C GLY A 258 52.54 36.87 13.63
N ILE A 259 52.59 37.14 12.32
CA ILE A 259 53.81 36.96 11.54
C ILE A 259 54.25 38.37 11.12
N SER A 260 55.33 38.83 11.79
CA SER A 260 56.08 40.03 11.45
C SER A 260 56.85 39.81 10.12
N GLU A 261 56.82 40.82 9.30
CA GLU A 261 57.71 41.02 8.13
C GLU A 261 59.17 41.07 8.54
N THR A 262 60.01 40.39 7.83
CA THR A 262 61.39 40.76 7.45
C THR A 262 61.66 39.99 6.16
N GLY A 263 61.88 40.52 5.02
CA GLY A 263 62.81 41.54 4.64
C GLY A 263 64.02 40.91 3.92
N SER A 264 64.17 41.29 2.64
CA SER A 264 65.46 41.43 1.91
C SER A 264 65.98 40.31 0.99
N ARG A 265 65.93 40.61 -0.31
CA ARG A 265 67.00 40.54 -1.33
C ARG A 265 67.87 39.29 -1.41
N ALA A 266 67.83 38.60 -2.48
CA ALA A 266 68.80 38.55 -3.61
C ALA A 266 68.17 37.75 -4.76
#